data_0c74259dd75921f09f60c86dc4e6395b
#
_entry.id   0c74259dd75921f09f60c86dc4e6395b
#
_cell.length_a   1.000
_cell.length_b   1.000
_cell.length_c   1.000
_cell.angle_alpha   90.00
_cell.angle_beta   90.00
_cell.angle_gamma   90.00
#
_symmetry.space_group_name_H-M   'P 1'
#
loop_
_entity.id
_entity.type
_entity.pdbx_description
1 polymer ?
#
loop_
_entity_poly.entity_id
_entity_poly.type
_entity_poly.pdbx_seq_one_letter_code
_entity_poly.pdbx_strand_id
1 'polypeptide(L)'
;MLKDFKIGNINIEGGLCLGPMAGVSDLPFRHLCKEMGASLLVTEMVSAKAIYFKNKNTEPLMKIDKGEHPIALQLFGSDPDIIAQMAASIEERDFDIFDFNMGCPVPKIVNNGEGSALMKNPKLVEEVLTKLVKSVKKPVTLKIRKGFNDDNINAVEIAKIAEASGVSAVAVHARTREQYYSGKADWSIIKAVKSNLGIPVIGNGDVVDGKSAKEMYEYTGCDGIMIARAARGNPWIFKEIRGYLNGEIIEKPEKDEIVDMILKHCKLQMQYDDEIMAIRKMRKHVAWYTHGMKGSSALRDRVNHVERYDELERLLRSV
;
A
#
# COMPACT_ATOMS: atom_id res chain seq x y z
N MET A 1 21.72 1.41 5.59
CA MET A 1 20.97 1.76 4.36
C MET A 1 20.29 0.51 3.82
N LEU A 2 19.00 0.59 3.46
CA LEU A 2 18.35 -0.49 2.71
C LEU A 2 19.00 -0.60 1.34
N LYS A 3 19.20 -1.82 0.88
CA LYS A 3 19.81 -2.07 -0.44
C LYS A 3 18.76 -1.91 -1.53
N ASP A 4 19.21 -1.51 -2.70
CA ASP A 4 18.41 -1.60 -3.92
C ASP A 4 18.15 -3.08 -4.25
N PHE A 5 16.96 -3.34 -4.79
CA PHE A 5 16.61 -4.66 -5.28
C PHE A 5 15.77 -4.55 -6.55
N LYS A 6 15.60 -5.68 -7.25
CA LYS A 6 14.83 -5.72 -8.48
C LYS A 6 13.56 -6.56 -8.34
N ILE A 7 12.49 -6.09 -8.95
CA ILE A 7 11.25 -6.86 -9.16
C ILE A 7 11.15 -7.12 -10.66
N GLY A 8 11.49 -8.33 -11.10
CA GLY A 8 11.71 -8.58 -12.51
C GLY A 8 12.83 -7.69 -13.07
N ASN A 9 12.50 -6.86 -14.05
CA ASN A 9 13.40 -5.87 -14.65
C ASN A 9 13.33 -4.48 -14.01
N ILE A 10 12.44 -4.25 -13.06
CA ILE A 10 12.21 -2.94 -12.42
C ILE A 10 13.13 -2.78 -11.21
N ASN A 11 13.93 -1.71 -11.19
CA ASN A 11 14.80 -1.36 -10.07
C ASN A 11 14.03 -0.62 -8.97
N ILE A 12 14.18 -1.05 -7.72
CA ILE A 12 13.57 -0.42 -6.54
C ILE A 12 14.69 0.16 -5.66
N GLU A 13 14.90 1.45 -5.79
CA GLU A 13 16.00 2.16 -5.11
C GLU A 13 15.67 2.45 -3.64
N GLY A 14 16.52 1.95 -2.73
CA GLY A 14 16.39 2.19 -1.30
C GLY A 14 15.21 1.52 -0.61
N GLY A 15 14.49 0.63 -1.29
CA GLY A 15 13.63 -0.39 -0.71
C GLY A 15 12.43 0.04 0.15
N LEU A 16 11.99 1.33 0.12
CA LEU A 16 10.84 1.80 0.90
C LEU A 16 9.57 1.84 0.05
N CYS A 17 8.59 1.03 0.37
CA CYS A 17 7.35 0.88 -0.40
C CYS A 17 6.15 1.48 0.33
N LEU A 18 5.28 2.20 -0.39
CA LEU A 18 3.96 2.58 0.13
C LEU A 18 2.99 1.41 -0.06
N GLY A 19 2.41 0.93 1.04
CA GLY A 19 1.42 -0.15 0.99
C GLY A 19 0.03 0.32 0.53
N PRO A 20 -0.72 -0.55 -0.17
CA PRO A 20 -2.08 -0.25 -0.63
C PRO A 20 -3.04 -0.10 0.56
N MET A 21 -3.81 0.98 0.56
CA MET A 21 -4.82 1.26 1.59
C MET A 21 -6.08 1.83 0.92
N ALA A 22 -7.16 1.04 0.89
CA ALA A 22 -8.43 1.45 0.30
C ALA A 22 -8.95 2.76 0.93
N GLY A 23 -9.27 3.72 0.09
CA GLY A 23 -9.70 5.06 0.49
C GLY A 23 -8.58 5.94 1.05
N VAL A 24 -7.31 5.57 0.97
CA VAL A 24 -6.18 6.33 1.51
C VAL A 24 -5.08 6.54 0.47
N SER A 25 -4.63 5.46 -0.17
CA SER A 25 -3.54 5.52 -1.16
C SER A 25 -4.06 5.82 -2.56
N ASP A 26 -4.91 6.85 -2.67
CA ASP A 26 -5.32 7.43 -3.94
C ASP A 26 -4.15 8.20 -4.59
N LEU A 27 -4.32 8.59 -5.83
CA LEU A 27 -3.25 9.22 -6.62
C LEU A 27 -2.63 10.45 -5.92
N PRO A 28 -3.42 11.42 -5.37
CA PRO A 28 -2.84 12.57 -4.66
C PRO A 28 -1.96 12.18 -3.47
N PHE A 29 -2.39 11.21 -2.68
CA PHE A 29 -1.61 10.76 -1.53
C PHE A 29 -0.35 9.99 -1.94
N ARG A 30 -0.44 9.14 -2.97
CA ARG A 30 0.72 8.43 -3.54
C ARG A 30 1.78 9.41 -4.04
N HIS A 31 1.34 10.47 -4.74
CA HIS A 31 2.24 11.52 -5.23
C HIS A 31 3.03 12.18 -4.08
N LEU A 32 2.37 12.56 -2.98
CA LEU A 32 3.05 13.10 -1.80
C LEU A 32 4.03 12.11 -1.17
N CYS A 33 3.67 10.84 -1.07
CA CYS A 33 4.58 9.81 -0.56
C CYS A 33 5.80 9.62 -1.48
N LYS A 34 5.60 9.72 -2.80
CA LYS A 34 6.70 9.66 -3.79
C LYS A 34 7.67 10.82 -3.60
N GLU A 35 7.17 12.05 -3.51
CA GLU A 35 7.99 13.23 -3.24
C GLU A 35 8.79 13.12 -1.93
N MET A 36 8.23 12.44 -0.93
CA MET A 36 8.89 12.18 0.35
C MET A 36 9.84 10.97 0.32
N GLY A 37 10.03 10.33 -0.84
CA GLY A 37 11.04 9.30 -1.02
C GLY A 37 10.55 7.86 -0.95
N ALA A 38 9.25 7.60 -1.13
CA ALA A 38 8.78 6.23 -1.36
C ALA A 38 9.38 5.69 -2.66
N SER A 39 10.00 4.51 -2.59
CA SER A 39 10.69 3.88 -3.73
C SER A 39 9.72 3.19 -4.69
N LEU A 40 8.74 2.50 -4.14
CA LEU A 40 7.67 1.81 -4.87
C LEU A 40 6.31 2.23 -4.31
N LEU A 41 5.41 2.61 -5.19
CA LEU A 41 4.02 2.88 -4.87
C LEU A 41 3.14 1.69 -5.26
N VAL A 42 2.02 1.51 -4.54
CA VAL A 42 1.00 0.53 -4.90
C VAL A 42 -0.36 1.23 -4.91
N THR A 43 -1.14 1.03 -5.99
CA THR A 43 -2.49 1.60 -6.09
C THR A 43 -3.42 1.03 -5.02
N GLU A 44 -4.58 1.63 -4.85
CA GLU A 44 -5.69 0.95 -4.17
C GLU A 44 -6.05 -0.34 -4.92
N MET A 45 -6.61 -1.31 -4.22
CA MET A 45 -6.94 -2.59 -4.83
C MET A 45 -8.14 -2.49 -5.79
N VAL A 46 -8.00 -3.03 -6.98
CA VAL A 46 -9.00 -3.02 -8.06
C VAL A 46 -9.56 -4.43 -8.26
N SER A 47 -10.87 -4.57 -8.27
CA SER A 47 -11.52 -5.85 -8.52
C SER A 47 -11.44 -6.25 -9.99
N ALA A 48 -10.83 -7.39 -10.30
CA ALA A 48 -10.83 -7.96 -11.65
C ALA A 48 -12.26 -8.17 -12.16
N LYS A 49 -13.16 -8.67 -11.30
CA LYS A 49 -14.58 -8.84 -11.62
C LYS A 49 -15.29 -7.52 -11.93
N ALA A 50 -14.93 -6.42 -11.23
CA ALA A 50 -15.50 -5.12 -11.51
C ALA A 50 -15.02 -4.54 -12.85
N ILE A 51 -13.77 -4.80 -13.25
CA ILE A 51 -13.26 -4.47 -14.60
C ILE A 51 -14.04 -5.27 -15.65
N TYR A 52 -14.19 -6.59 -15.45
CA TYR A 52 -14.92 -7.46 -16.37
C TYR A 52 -16.35 -6.97 -16.64
N PHE A 53 -17.06 -6.52 -15.60
CA PHE A 53 -18.40 -5.94 -15.73
C PHE A 53 -18.42 -4.44 -16.07
N LYS A 54 -17.26 -3.86 -16.47
CA LYS A 54 -17.11 -2.46 -16.88
C LYS A 54 -17.67 -1.46 -15.85
N ASN A 55 -17.44 -1.71 -14.57
CA ASN A 55 -17.87 -0.81 -13.50
C ASN A 55 -17.06 0.50 -13.60
N LYS A 56 -17.76 1.62 -13.82
CA LYS A 56 -17.17 2.95 -13.98
C LYS A 56 -16.33 3.41 -12.78
N ASN A 57 -16.59 2.89 -11.60
CA ASN A 57 -15.85 3.25 -10.38
C ASN A 57 -14.44 2.63 -10.31
N THR A 58 -14.07 1.72 -11.24
CA THR A 58 -12.73 1.15 -11.30
C THR A 58 -11.72 2.06 -12.01
N GLU A 59 -12.14 2.85 -12.97
CA GLU A 59 -11.25 3.74 -13.74
C GLU A 59 -10.47 4.73 -12.87
N PRO A 60 -11.07 5.45 -11.92
CA PRO A 60 -10.33 6.34 -11.02
C PRO A 60 -9.25 5.62 -10.19
N LEU A 61 -9.48 4.35 -9.80
CA LEU A 61 -8.53 3.56 -9.01
C LEU A 61 -7.29 3.12 -9.83
N MET A 62 -7.43 3.04 -11.15
CA MET A 62 -6.35 2.65 -12.09
C MET A 62 -5.62 3.87 -12.68
N LYS A 63 -5.98 5.09 -12.26
CA LYS A 63 -5.35 6.31 -12.74
C LYS A 63 -3.95 6.45 -12.13
N ILE A 64 -2.96 6.72 -12.98
CA ILE A 64 -1.56 6.85 -12.60
C ILE A 64 -1.00 8.10 -13.27
N ASP A 65 -0.11 8.78 -12.58
CA ASP A 65 0.65 9.93 -13.07
C ASP A 65 2.09 9.53 -13.39
N LYS A 66 2.70 10.19 -14.37
CA LYS A 66 4.09 9.93 -14.79
C LYS A 66 5.12 10.07 -13.67
N GLY A 67 4.84 10.89 -12.66
CA GLY A 67 5.71 11.10 -11.51
C GLY A 67 5.69 9.97 -10.47
N GLU A 68 4.82 8.95 -10.63
CA GLU A 68 4.63 7.90 -9.63
C GLU A 68 5.55 6.67 -9.82
N HIS A 69 6.23 6.53 -10.95
CA HIS A 69 7.06 5.36 -11.25
C HIS A 69 8.28 5.20 -10.33
N PRO A 70 8.63 3.95 -9.95
CA PRO A 70 7.91 2.72 -10.24
C PRO A 70 6.65 2.57 -9.39
N ILE A 71 5.57 2.08 -10.02
CA ILE A 71 4.27 1.87 -9.38
C ILE A 71 3.67 0.51 -9.76
N ALA A 72 3.06 -0.16 -8.77
CA ALA A 72 2.31 -1.39 -8.97
C ALA A 72 0.80 -1.11 -8.98
N LEU A 73 0.09 -1.68 -9.96
CA LEU A 73 -1.37 -1.72 -9.97
C LEU A 73 -1.85 -2.97 -9.25
N GLN A 74 -2.60 -2.81 -8.15
CA GLN A 74 -3.04 -3.94 -7.34
C GLN A 74 -4.40 -4.46 -7.78
N LEU A 75 -4.44 -5.73 -8.21
CA LEU A 75 -5.66 -6.47 -8.53
C LEU A 75 -6.09 -7.38 -7.37
N PHE A 76 -7.38 -7.67 -7.29
CA PHE A 76 -7.91 -8.75 -6.47
C PHE A 76 -9.08 -9.46 -7.16
N GLY A 77 -9.32 -10.70 -6.76
CA GLY A 77 -10.38 -11.56 -7.26
C GLY A 77 -10.18 -12.98 -6.77
N SER A 78 -11.06 -13.90 -7.17
CA SER A 78 -10.97 -15.34 -6.86
C SER A 78 -11.17 -16.24 -8.08
N ASP A 79 -11.57 -15.69 -9.22
CA ASP A 79 -11.73 -16.42 -10.48
C ASP A 79 -10.46 -16.30 -11.33
N PRO A 80 -9.70 -17.40 -11.54
CA PRO A 80 -8.42 -17.37 -12.24
C PRO A 80 -8.52 -16.88 -13.68
N ASP A 81 -9.60 -17.21 -14.39
CA ASP A 81 -9.77 -16.84 -15.80
C ASP A 81 -10.13 -15.36 -15.95
N ILE A 82 -11.04 -14.86 -15.11
CA ILE A 82 -11.37 -13.42 -15.09
C ILE A 82 -10.16 -12.60 -14.71
N ILE A 83 -9.36 -13.02 -13.72
CA ILE A 83 -8.14 -12.31 -13.30
C ILE A 83 -7.15 -12.23 -14.45
N ALA A 84 -6.84 -13.35 -15.10
CA ALA A 84 -5.90 -13.41 -16.21
C ALA A 84 -6.39 -12.56 -17.42
N GLN A 85 -7.65 -12.69 -17.80
CA GLN A 85 -8.24 -11.92 -18.89
C GLN A 85 -8.21 -10.42 -18.62
N MET A 86 -8.56 -10.00 -17.41
CA MET A 86 -8.60 -8.58 -17.07
C MET A 86 -7.20 -8.00 -16.94
N ALA A 87 -6.24 -8.74 -16.35
CA ALA A 87 -4.85 -8.31 -16.32
C ALA A 87 -4.31 -8.06 -17.74
N ALA A 88 -4.49 -9.01 -18.66
CA ALA A 88 -4.09 -8.84 -20.05
C ALA A 88 -4.76 -7.64 -20.72
N SER A 89 -6.03 -7.36 -20.43
CA SER A 89 -6.77 -6.26 -21.05
C SER A 89 -6.31 -4.86 -20.63
N ILE A 90 -5.63 -4.75 -19.48
CA ILE A 90 -5.14 -3.48 -18.92
C ILE A 90 -3.62 -3.37 -18.89
N GLU A 91 -2.89 -4.34 -19.44
CA GLU A 91 -1.42 -4.39 -19.38
C GLU A 91 -0.75 -3.17 -20.02
N GLU A 92 -1.33 -2.64 -21.10
CA GLU A 92 -0.79 -1.47 -21.83
C GLU A 92 -0.95 -0.14 -21.07
N ARG A 93 -1.60 -0.13 -19.89
CA ARG A 93 -1.71 1.08 -19.05
C ARG A 93 -0.36 1.45 -18.45
N ASP A 94 -0.22 2.71 -18.06
CA ASP A 94 1.02 3.31 -17.57
C ASP A 94 1.30 2.94 -16.09
N PHE A 95 1.68 1.67 -15.85
CA PHE A 95 2.20 1.16 -14.58
C PHE A 95 3.28 0.11 -14.86
N ASP A 96 4.09 -0.22 -13.85
CA ASP A 96 5.28 -1.06 -14.05
C ASP A 96 5.07 -2.52 -13.63
N ILE A 97 4.25 -2.77 -12.62
CA ILE A 97 4.11 -4.04 -11.93
C ILE A 97 2.64 -4.35 -11.68
N PHE A 98 2.23 -5.60 -11.91
CA PHE A 98 0.97 -6.10 -11.33
C PHE A 98 1.21 -6.57 -9.90
N ASP A 99 0.45 -6.07 -8.94
CA ASP A 99 0.43 -6.64 -7.57
C ASP A 99 -0.89 -7.38 -7.33
N PHE A 100 -0.82 -8.58 -6.78
CA PHE A 100 -2.02 -9.36 -6.49
C PHE A 100 -2.32 -9.39 -4.99
N ASN A 101 -3.55 -9.01 -4.60
CA ASN A 101 -3.96 -8.92 -3.21
C ASN A 101 -4.50 -10.25 -2.68
N MET A 102 -3.78 -10.86 -1.75
CA MET A 102 -4.23 -11.97 -0.90
C MET A 102 -4.16 -11.63 0.60
N GLY A 103 -4.23 -10.34 0.95
CA GLY A 103 -4.09 -9.91 2.34
C GLY A 103 -5.26 -9.09 2.88
N CYS A 104 -6.24 -8.72 2.06
CA CYS A 104 -7.38 -7.92 2.50
C CYS A 104 -8.24 -8.69 3.54
N PRO A 105 -8.42 -8.14 4.77
CA PRO A 105 -9.15 -8.83 5.83
C PRO A 105 -10.64 -8.48 5.88
N VAL A 106 -11.10 -7.53 5.05
CA VAL A 106 -12.44 -6.95 5.11
C VAL A 106 -13.51 -8.01 4.85
N PRO A 107 -14.55 -8.14 5.71
CA PRO A 107 -15.56 -9.19 5.59
C PRO A 107 -16.21 -9.25 4.21
N LYS A 108 -16.54 -8.12 3.59
CA LYS A 108 -17.14 -8.07 2.25
C LYS A 108 -16.27 -8.74 1.18
N ILE A 109 -14.95 -8.68 1.29
CA ILE A 109 -14.00 -9.32 0.37
C ILE A 109 -13.83 -10.79 0.72
N VAL A 110 -13.59 -11.07 2.00
CA VAL A 110 -13.35 -12.42 2.52
C VAL A 110 -14.54 -13.37 2.30
N ASN A 111 -15.77 -12.87 2.49
CA ASN A 111 -17.00 -13.66 2.29
C ASN A 111 -17.23 -14.05 0.82
N ASN A 112 -16.60 -13.33 -0.13
CA ASN A 112 -16.61 -13.69 -1.54
C ASN A 112 -15.48 -14.65 -1.95
N GLY A 113 -14.71 -15.17 -0.98
CA GLY A 113 -13.56 -16.04 -1.25
C GLY A 113 -12.33 -15.29 -1.76
N GLU A 114 -12.29 -13.97 -1.66
CA GLU A 114 -11.24 -13.10 -2.17
C GLU A 114 -10.31 -12.59 -1.05
N GLY A 115 -9.22 -11.91 -1.43
CA GLY A 115 -8.27 -11.36 -0.48
C GLY A 115 -7.65 -12.47 0.39
N SER A 116 -7.65 -12.28 1.72
CA SER A 116 -7.05 -13.26 2.64
C SER A 116 -7.75 -14.61 2.69
N ALA A 117 -8.99 -14.73 2.19
CA ALA A 117 -9.68 -16.01 2.11
C ALA A 117 -9.01 -16.99 1.14
N LEU A 118 -8.35 -16.50 0.08
CA LEU A 118 -7.61 -17.33 -0.87
C LEU A 118 -6.50 -18.12 -0.19
N MET A 119 -5.87 -17.61 0.85
CA MET A 119 -4.80 -18.31 1.58
C MET A 119 -5.26 -19.65 2.18
N LYS A 120 -6.57 -19.88 2.34
CA LYS A 120 -7.12 -21.17 2.79
C LYS A 120 -7.16 -22.26 1.70
N ASN A 121 -6.91 -21.89 0.44
CA ASN A 121 -6.93 -22.80 -0.69
C ASN A 121 -5.67 -22.70 -1.55
N PRO A 122 -4.55 -23.34 -1.13
CA PRO A 122 -3.28 -23.28 -1.85
C PRO A 122 -3.36 -23.71 -3.33
N LYS A 123 -4.23 -24.66 -3.68
CA LYS A 123 -4.43 -25.09 -5.07
C LYS A 123 -5.03 -23.98 -5.94
N LEU A 124 -6.02 -23.26 -5.41
CA LEU A 124 -6.59 -22.11 -6.11
C LEU A 124 -5.58 -20.97 -6.23
N VAL A 125 -4.74 -20.77 -5.21
CA VAL A 125 -3.64 -19.79 -5.25
C VAL A 125 -2.68 -20.09 -6.39
N GLU A 126 -2.24 -21.36 -6.52
CA GLU A 126 -1.38 -21.81 -7.62
C GLU A 126 -2.02 -21.55 -8.99
N GLU A 127 -3.28 -21.90 -9.16
CA GLU A 127 -4.03 -21.69 -10.40
C GLU A 127 -4.13 -20.20 -10.77
N VAL A 128 -4.54 -19.36 -9.81
CA VAL A 128 -4.67 -17.92 -9.99
C VAL A 128 -3.33 -17.30 -10.40
N LEU A 129 -2.26 -17.58 -9.63
CA LEU A 129 -0.97 -16.97 -9.89
C LEU A 129 -0.34 -17.46 -11.19
N THR A 130 -0.45 -18.76 -11.50
CA THR A 130 0.07 -19.32 -12.75
C THR A 130 -0.63 -18.71 -13.97
N LYS A 131 -1.97 -18.58 -13.95
CA LYS A 131 -2.71 -17.97 -15.05
C LYS A 131 -2.41 -16.48 -15.18
N LEU A 132 -2.35 -15.74 -14.05
CA LEU A 132 -2.03 -14.32 -14.04
C LEU A 132 -0.63 -14.07 -14.64
N VAL A 133 0.41 -14.76 -14.14
CA VAL A 133 1.78 -14.59 -14.61
C VAL A 133 1.90 -14.93 -16.10
N LYS A 134 1.22 -15.98 -16.59
CA LYS A 134 1.25 -16.35 -18.00
C LYS A 134 0.50 -15.40 -18.92
N SER A 135 -0.43 -14.62 -18.39
CA SER A 135 -1.27 -13.71 -19.19
C SER A 135 -0.65 -12.34 -19.45
N VAL A 136 0.43 -11.98 -18.75
CA VAL A 136 1.05 -10.65 -18.81
C VAL A 136 2.57 -10.73 -18.96
N LYS A 137 3.18 -9.67 -19.49
CA LYS A 137 4.65 -9.52 -19.63
C LYS A 137 5.26 -8.73 -18.47
N LYS A 138 4.49 -7.82 -17.87
CA LYS A 138 4.92 -7.04 -16.71
C LYS A 138 5.16 -7.96 -15.51
N PRO A 139 6.14 -7.67 -14.65
CA PRO A 139 6.36 -8.43 -13.42
C PRO A 139 5.08 -8.50 -12.57
N VAL A 140 4.86 -9.65 -11.96
CA VAL A 140 3.77 -9.88 -11.01
C VAL A 140 4.33 -9.99 -9.60
N THR A 141 3.74 -9.29 -8.64
CA THR A 141 4.03 -9.42 -7.21
C THR A 141 2.80 -9.91 -6.46
N LEU A 142 3.02 -10.44 -5.27
CA LEU A 142 1.96 -10.95 -4.41
C LEU A 142 2.01 -10.29 -3.04
N LYS A 143 0.87 -9.82 -2.53
CA LYS A 143 0.75 -9.33 -1.16
C LYS A 143 -0.10 -10.24 -0.30
N ILE A 144 0.50 -10.84 0.74
CA ILE A 144 -0.13 -11.80 1.65
C ILE A 144 -0.14 -11.33 3.10
N ARG A 145 -0.83 -12.10 3.94
CA ARG A 145 -0.72 -12.07 5.41
C ARG A 145 0.07 -13.27 5.92
N LYS A 146 0.33 -13.30 7.25
CA LYS A 146 0.94 -14.43 7.97
C LYS A 146 0.13 -15.73 7.77
N GLY A 147 -1.18 -15.61 7.68
CA GLY A 147 -2.15 -16.67 7.51
C GLY A 147 -3.58 -16.16 7.70
N PHE A 148 -4.56 -17.04 7.70
CA PHE A 148 -5.95 -16.67 7.93
C PHE A 148 -6.23 -16.42 9.43
N ASN A 149 -5.84 -17.37 10.28
CA ASN A 149 -5.90 -17.32 11.75
C ASN A 149 -4.68 -18.03 12.36
N ASP A 150 -4.61 -18.16 13.65
CA ASP A 150 -3.45 -18.75 14.33
C ASP A 150 -3.33 -20.27 14.09
N ASP A 151 -4.44 -20.97 13.77
CA ASP A 151 -4.42 -22.38 13.36
C ASP A 151 -4.01 -22.59 11.90
N ASN A 152 -4.05 -21.55 11.09
CA ASN A 152 -3.75 -21.58 9.65
C ASN A 152 -2.72 -20.53 9.28
N ILE A 153 -1.49 -20.69 9.81
CA ILE A 153 -0.31 -19.88 9.47
C ILE A 153 0.41 -20.57 8.32
N ASN A 154 0.27 -20.06 7.11
CA ASN A 154 0.80 -20.70 5.90
C ASN A 154 1.52 -19.75 4.92
N ALA A 155 1.99 -18.60 5.40
CA ALA A 155 2.67 -17.62 4.55
C ALA A 155 3.87 -18.21 3.79
N VAL A 156 4.66 -19.10 4.41
CA VAL A 156 5.81 -19.74 3.75
C VAL A 156 5.35 -20.66 2.60
N GLU A 157 4.31 -21.46 2.82
CA GLU A 157 3.73 -22.32 1.78
C GLU A 157 3.22 -21.49 0.59
N ILE A 158 2.39 -20.49 0.86
CA ILE A 158 1.83 -19.61 -0.17
C ILE A 158 2.93 -18.87 -0.94
N ALA A 159 3.97 -18.41 -0.24
CA ALA A 159 5.08 -17.73 -0.88
C ALA A 159 5.92 -18.64 -1.80
N LYS A 160 6.11 -19.92 -1.42
CA LYS A 160 6.74 -20.92 -2.29
C LYS A 160 5.91 -21.22 -3.53
N ILE A 161 4.60 -21.35 -3.38
CA ILE A 161 3.66 -21.50 -4.52
C ILE A 161 3.79 -20.29 -5.45
N ALA A 162 3.85 -19.06 -4.89
CA ALA A 162 3.98 -17.84 -5.67
C ALA A 162 5.29 -17.84 -6.49
N GLU A 163 6.42 -18.16 -5.86
CA GLU A 163 7.71 -18.24 -6.56
C GLU A 163 7.68 -19.30 -7.67
N ALA A 164 7.15 -20.50 -7.37
CA ALA A 164 7.02 -21.58 -8.37
C ALA A 164 6.09 -21.19 -9.52
N SER A 165 5.10 -20.34 -9.29
CA SER A 165 4.19 -19.81 -10.31
C SER A 165 4.80 -18.68 -11.16
N GLY A 166 6.02 -18.20 -10.83
CA GLY A 166 6.71 -17.15 -11.56
C GLY A 166 6.46 -15.72 -11.02
N VAL A 167 5.96 -15.58 -9.80
CA VAL A 167 5.84 -14.27 -9.12
C VAL A 167 7.23 -13.70 -8.85
N SER A 168 7.41 -12.39 -9.06
CA SER A 168 8.71 -11.72 -9.01
C SER A 168 9.09 -11.14 -7.65
N ALA A 169 8.14 -10.98 -6.73
CA ALA A 169 8.38 -10.59 -5.33
C ALA A 169 7.14 -10.85 -4.45
N VAL A 170 7.34 -11.01 -3.14
CA VAL A 170 6.25 -11.23 -2.18
C VAL A 170 6.31 -10.20 -1.05
N ALA A 171 5.21 -9.48 -0.80
CA ALA A 171 5.04 -8.60 0.36
C ALA A 171 4.25 -9.32 1.46
N VAL A 172 4.83 -9.41 2.66
CA VAL A 172 4.26 -10.18 3.79
C VAL A 172 3.84 -9.25 4.91
N HIS A 173 2.52 -9.14 5.16
CA HIS A 173 2.03 -8.51 6.38
C HIS A 173 2.05 -9.52 7.53
N ALA A 174 2.83 -9.25 8.54
CA ALA A 174 3.15 -10.16 9.65
C ALA A 174 2.02 -10.28 10.71
N ARG A 175 0.77 -10.28 10.27
CA ARG A 175 -0.45 -10.56 11.07
C ARG A 175 -1.36 -11.52 10.32
N THR A 176 -2.15 -12.31 11.06
CA THR A 176 -3.22 -13.10 10.46
C THR A 176 -4.40 -12.20 10.01
N ARG A 177 -5.31 -12.76 9.23
CA ARG A 177 -6.55 -12.06 8.87
C ARG A 177 -7.39 -11.74 10.12
N GLU A 178 -7.50 -12.65 11.06
CA GLU A 178 -8.32 -12.47 12.25
C GLU A 178 -7.74 -11.44 13.23
N GLN A 179 -6.42 -11.32 13.31
CA GLN A 179 -5.78 -10.24 14.06
C GLN A 179 -6.14 -8.86 13.48
N TYR A 180 -6.47 -8.77 12.22
CA TYR A 180 -6.75 -7.49 11.54
C TYR A 180 -5.59 -6.49 11.70
N TYR A 181 -5.58 -5.70 12.77
CA TYR A 181 -4.54 -4.78 13.19
C TYR A 181 -4.22 -4.85 14.70
N SER A 182 -4.85 -5.77 15.43
CA SER A 182 -4.63 -5.97 16.85
C SER A 182 -3.31 -6.68 17.14
N GLY A 183 -2.84 -6.57 18.36
CA GLY A 183 -1.59 -7.17 18.81
C GLY A 183 -0.36 -6.61 18.09
N LYS A 184 0.74 -7.36 18.11
CA LYS A 184 2.00 -7.01 17.42
C LYS A 184 2.15 -7.83 16.14
N ALA A 185 2.79 -7.24 15.13
CA ALA A 185 3.22 -7.95 13.92
C ALA A 185 4.34 -8.93 14.28
N ASP A 186 4.18 -10.19 13.89
CA ASP A 186 5.16 -11.25 14.14
C ASP A 186 6.19 -11.29 13.00
N TRP A 187 7.25 -10.52 13.14
CA TRP A 187 8.28 -10.42 12.12
C TRP A 187 9.04 -11.73 11.87
N SER A 188 8.93 -12.73 12.77
CA SER A 188 9.54 -14.06 12.55
C SER A 188 9.01 -14.72 11.28
N ILE A 189 7.74 -14.48 10.91
CA ILE A 189 7.18 -15.03 9.68
C ILE A 189 7.80 -14.39 8.42
N ILE A 190 8.14 -13.08 8.46
CA ILE A 190 8.85 -12.42 7.36
C ILE A 190 10.23 -13.05 7.17
N LYS A 191 10.96 -13.27 8.28
CA LYS A 191 12.25 -13.96 8.29
C LYS A 191 12.13 -15.37 7.72
N ALA A 192 11.11 -16.12 8.14
CA ALA A 192 10.87 -17.47 7.65
C ALA A 192 10.57 -17.49 6.13
N VAL A 193 9.75 -16.56 5.64
CA VAL A 193 9.48 -16.42 4.20
C VAL A 193 10.79 -16.08 3.46
N LYS A 194 11.56 -15.07 3.93
CA LYS A 194 12.82 -14.66 3.29
C LYS A 194 13.82 -15.79 3.22
N SER A 195 13.93 -16.60 4.26
CA SER A 195 14.87 -17.74 4.29
C SER A 195 14.49 -18.89 3.36
N ASN A 196 13.27 -18.89 2.82
CA ASN A 196 12.74 -19.95 1.96
C ASN A 196 12.54 -19.53 0.49
N LEU A 197 12.80 -18.27 0.13
CA LEU A 197 12.60 -17.75 -1.22
C LEU A 197 13.91 -17.20 -1.81
N GLY A 198 14.07 -17.38 -3.12
CA GLY A 198 15.12 -16.74 -3.92
C GLY A 198 14.71 -15.36 -4.47
N ILE A 199 13.41 -15.10 -4.56
CA ILE A 199 12.87 -13.80 -4.99
C ILE A 199 12.82 -12.78 -3.83
N PRO A 200 12.74 -11.47 -4.13
CA PRO A 200 12.63 -10.43 -3.12
C PRO A 200 11.42 -10.59 -2.20
N VAL A 201 11.65 -10.32 -0.90
CA VAL A 201 10.62 -10.30 0.14
C VAL A 201 10.52 -8.90 0.74
N ILE A 202 9.32 -8.34 0.75
CA ILE A 202 9.01 -7.02 1.30
C ILE A 202 8.30 -7.20 2.64
N GLY A 203 8.95 -6.78 3.73
CA GLY A 203 8.39 -6.87 5.08
C GLY A 203 7.33 -5.78 5.34
N ASN A 204 6.22 -6.14 5.98
CA ASN A 204 5.15 -5.20 6.32
C ASN A 204 4.58 -5.49 7.73
N GLY A 205 4.34 -4.44 8.49
CA GLY A 205 3.69 -4.48 9.80
C GLY A 205 4.50 -3.78 10.89
N ASP A 206 3.87 -2.83 11.58
CA ASP A 206 4.37 -2.09 12.75
C ASP A 206 5.66 -1.29 12.55
N VAL A 207 6.03 -0.97 11.31
CA VAL A 207 7.05 0.04 11.03
C VAL A 207 6.39 1.41 11.13
N VAL A 208 6.85 2.22 12.08
CA VAL A 208 6.27 3.53 12.43
C VAL A 208 7.30 4.66 12.44
N ASP A 209 8.59 4.34 12.35
CA ASP A 209 9.72 5.27 12.38
C ASP A 209 10.99 4.62 11.80
N GLY A 210 12.10 5.37 11.77
CA GLY A 210 13.39 4.89 11.29
C GLY A 210 13.96 3.75 12.13
N LYS A 211 13.74 3.77 13.46
CA LYS A 211 14.22 2.72 14.37
C LYS A 211 13.54 1.39 14.09
N SER A 212 12.22 1.36 14.04
CA SER A 212 11.45 0.14 13.74
C SER A 212 11.71 -0.38 12.32
N ALA A 213 11.99 0.51 11.36
CA ALA A 213 12.40 0.11 10.02
C ALA A 213 13.76 -0.61 10.04
N LYS A 214 14.74 -0.07 10.76
CA LYS A 214 16.05 -0.71 10.94
C LYS A 214 15.93 -2.06 11.64
N GLU A 215 15.18 -2.12 12.73
CA GLU A 215 14.96 -3.36 13.49
C GLU A 215 14.31 -4.46 12.62
N MET A 216 13.28 -4.12 11.83
CA MET A 216 12.66 -5.07 10.90
C MET A 216 13.65 -5.58 9.88
N TYR A 217 14.41 -4.68 9.25
CA TYR A 217 15.38 -5.03 8.22
C TYR A 217 16.48 -5.96 8.74
N GLU A 218 17.09 -5.60 9.88
CA GLU A 218 18.18 -6.38 10.48
C GLU A 218 17.69 -7.74 11.00
N TYR A 219 16.50 -7.80 11.60
CA TYR A 219 15.96 -9.05 12.15
C TYR A 219 15.51 -10.03 11.08
N THR A 220 14.85 -9.51 10.01
CA THR A 220 14.19 -10.37 9.02
C THR A 220 15.06 -10.67 7.80
N GLY A 221 16.00 -9.78 7.47
CA GLY A 221 16.77 -9.82 6.23
C GLY A 221 15.93 -9.58 4.97
N CYS A 222 14.73 -8.99 5.08
CA CYS A 222 13.88 -8.66 3.94
C CYS A 222 14.58 -7.66 3.00
N ASP A 223 14.20 -7.67 1.72
CA ASP A 223 14.84 -6.82 0.69
C ASP A 223 14.25 -5.40 0.69
N GLY A 224 12.98 -5.25 1.07
CA GLY A 224 12.29 -3.98 1.18
C GLY A 224 11.35 -3.93 2.38
N ILE A 225 10.92 -2.71 2.72
CA ILE A 225 9.98 -2.44 3.81
C ILE A 225 8.75 -1.72 3.24
N MET A 226 7.57 -2.26 3.51
CA MET A 226 6.31 -1.65 3.11
C MET A 226 5.66 -0.95 4.29
N ILE A 227 5.40 0.35 4.12
CA ILE A 227 4.77 1.21 5.12
C ILE A 227 3.34 1.48 4.68
N ALA A 228 2.38 1.28 5.57
CA ALA A 228 0.97 1.56 5.31
C ALA A 228 0.41 2.56 6.33
N ARG A 229 -0.14 2.09 7.45
CA ARG A 229 -0.85 2.92 8.43
C ARG A 229 -0.04 4.10 8.96
N ALA A 230 1.26 3.94 9.14
CA ALA A 230 2.14 5.00 9.64
C ALA A 230 2.36 6.16 8.64
N ALA A 231 2.07 5.94 7.36
CA ALA A 231 2.09 7.00 6.35
C ALA A 231 0.82 7.87 6.35
N ARG A 232 -0.29 7.44 6.97
CA ARG A 232 -1.54 8.21 7.02
C ARG A 232 -1.35 9.52 7.77
N GLY A 233 -1.53 10.65 7.06
CA GLY A 233 -1.25 11.97 7.62
C GLY A 233 0.24 12.22 7.92
N ASN A 234 1.12 11.36 7.44
CA ASN A 234 2.56 11.46 7.65
C ASN A 234 3.34 10.95 6.42
N PRO A 235 3.26 11.61 5.26
CA PRO A 235 4.06 11.21 4.10
C PRO A 235 5.57 11.38 4.36
N TRP A 236 5.98 12.23 5.28
CA TRP A 236 7.39 12.45 5.66
C TRP A 236 8.08 11.20 6.23
N ILE A 237 7.31 10.18 6.63
CA ILE A 237 7.86 8.93 7.19
C ILE A 237 8.90 8.29 6.26
N PHE A 238 8.74 8.42 4.95
CA PHE A 238 9.71 7.88 3.99
C PHE A 238 11.05 8.64 4.05
N LYS A 239 11.01 9.97 4.15
CA LYS A 239 12.19 10.82 4.34
C LYS A 239 12.83 10.56 5.71
N GLU A 240 12.04 10.45 6.76
CA GLU A 240 12.49 10.16 8.13
C GLU A 240 13.23 8.82 8.19
N ILE A 241 12.62 7.74 7.67
CA ILE A 241 13.24 6.41 7.67
C ILE A 241 14.54 6.42 6.87
N ARG A 242 14.55 7.02 5.69
CA ARG A 242 15.74 7.10 4.84
C ARG A 242 16.87 7.85 5.55
N GLY A 243 16.58 9.01 6.13
CA GLY A 243 17.57 9.77 6.88
C GLY A 243 18.11 9.01 8.08
N TYR A 244 17.24 8.42 8.90
CA TYR A 244 17.66 7.60 10.05
C TYR A 244 18.61 6.46 9.64
N LEU A 245 18.28 5.76 8.55
CA LEU A 245 19.11 4.65 8.05
C LEU A 245 20.46 5.12 7.48
N ASN A 246 20.56 6.39 7.10
CA ASN A 246 21.80 7.03 6.66
C ASN A 246 22.58 7.68 7.81
N GLY A 247 22.06 7.66 9.05
CA GLY A 247 22.67 8.31 10.21
C GLY A 247 22.40 9.82 10.28
N GLU A 248 21.41 10.30 9.54
CA GLU A 248 20.97 11.69 9.54
C GLU A 248 19.89 11.91 10.61
N ILE A 249 19.85 13.12 11.17
CA ILE A 249 18.75 13.56 12.04
C ILE A 249 17.75 14.29 11.16
N ILE A 250 16.56 13.74 11.00
CA ILE A 250 15.45 14.36 10.28
C ILE A 250 14.49 14.95 11.31
N GLU A 251 14.37 16.27 11.30
CA GLU A 251 13.41 16.96 12.16
C GLU A 251 11.97 16.64 11.75
N LYS A 252 11.10 16.57 12.74
CA LYS A 252 9.67 16.42 12.49
C LYS A 252 9.11 17.70 11.89
N PRO A 253 8.10 17.61 11.02
CA PRO A 253 7.51 18.79 10.41
C PRO A 253 6.92 19.72 11.47
N GLU A 254 7.18 21.00 11.35
CA GLU A 254 6.56 22.04 12.13
C GLU A 254 5.07 22.19 11.77
N LYS A 255 4.32 22.85 12.63
CA LYS A 255 2.87 23.05 12.44
C LYS A 255 2.53 23.68 11.07
N ASP A 256 3.27 24.70 10.66
CA ASP A 256 3.03 25.39 9.39
C ASP A 256 3.31 24.47 8.20
N GLU A 257 4.36 23.64 8.28
CA GLU A 257 4.66 22.64 7.26
C GLU A 257 3.55 21.56 7.13
N ILE A 258 2.95 21.18 8.28
CA ILE A 258 1.80 20.27 8.29
C ILE A 258 0.61 20.92 7.60
N VAL A 259 0.30 22.18 7.92
CA VAL A 259 -0.78 22.94 7.27
C VAL A 259 -0.54 23.06 5.76
N ASP A 260 0.67 23.43 5.35
CA ASP A 260 1.01 23.53 3.93
C ASP A 260 0.89 22.20 3.19
N MET A 261 1.29 21.09 3.83
CA MET A 261 1.12 19.76 3.25
C MET A 261 -0.36 19.38 3.10
N ILE A 262 -1.21 19.69 4.07
CA ILE A 262 -2.66 19.47 3.97
C ILE A 262 -3.24 20.25 2.80
N LEU A 263 -2.87 21.53 2.67
CA LEU A 263 -3.34 22.39 1.59
C LEU A 263 -2.83 21.93 0.22
N LYS A 264 -1.57 21.50 0.15
CA LYS A 264 -1.00 20.88 -1.06
C LYS A 264 -1.75 19.61 -1.43
N HIS A 265 -2.02 18.73 -0.46
CA HIS A 265 -2.80 17.49 -0.67
C HIS A 265 -4.20 17.83 -1.22
N CYS A 266 -4.87 18.81 -0.64
CA CYS A 266 -6.19 19.26 -1.10
C CYS A 266 -6.15 19.79 -2.53
N LYS A 267 -5.16 20.61 -2.88
CA LYS A 267 -4.98 21.11 -4.26
C LYS A 267 -4.74 19.98 -5.26
N LEU A 268 -3.93 18.99 -4.90
CA LEU A 268 -3.74 17.80 -5.72
C LEU A 268 -5.06 17.03 -5.89
N GLN A 269 -5.85 16.89 -4.82
CA GLN A 269 -7.15 16.21 -4.87
C GLN A 269 -8.11 16.91 -5.84
N MET A 270 -8.12 18.24 -5.85
CA MET A 270 -8.95 19.06 -6.74
C MET A 270 -8.56 18.97 -8.22
N GLN A 271 -7.39 18.40 -8.56
CA GLN A 271 -7.04 18.10 -9.96
C GLN A 271 -7.79 16.89 -10.53
N TYR A 272 -8.34 16.05 -9.65
CA TYR A 272 -8.97 14.77 -10.01
C TYR A 272 -10.44 14.70 -9.61
N ASP A 273 -10.90 15.52 -8.68
CA ASP A 273 -12.27 15.60 -8.19
C ASP A 273 -12.76 17.06 -8.26
N ASP A 274 -14.08 17.26 -8.26
CA ASP A 274 -14.63 18.58 -7.98
C ASP A 274 -14.30 19.05 -6.56
N GLU A 275 -14.39 20.37 -6.30
CA GLU A 275 -14.00 20.96 -5.03
C GLU A 275 -14.71 20.33 -3.83
N ILE A 276 -16.02 20.10 -3.94
CA ILE A 276 -16.82 19.53 -2.84
C ILE A 276 -16.36 18.10 -2.52
N MET A 277 -16.15 17.28 -3.56
CA MET A 277 -15.69 15.91 -3.38
C MET A 277 -14.26 15.87 -2.82
N ALA A 278 -13.37 16.72 -3.33
CA ALA A 278 -12.01 16.85 -2.83
C ALA A 278 -11.99 17.20 -1.33
N ILE A 279 -12.75 18.22 -0.91
CA ILE A 279 -12.87 18.61 0.50
C ILE A 279 -13.42 17.46 1.35
N ARG A 280 -14.45 16.76 0.89
CA ARG A 280 -15.00 15.60 1.63
C ARG A 280 -14.00 14.48 1.81
N LYS A 281 -13.20 14.19 0.79
CA LYS A 281 -12.09 13.21 0.89
C LYS A 281 -11.02 13.68 1.86
N MET A 282 -10.71 14.98 1.85
CA MET A 282 -9.69 15.56 2.75
C MET A 282 -10.06 15.54 4.23
N ARG A 283 -11.33 15.50 4.63
CA ARG A 283 -11.77 15.49 6.05
C ARG A 283 -11.03 14.44 6.89
N LYS A 284 -10.94 13.21 6.39
CA LYS A 284 -10.21 12.13 7.06
C LYS A 284 -8.70 12.36 7.05
N HIS A 285 -8.14 12.90 5.96
CA HIS A 285 -6.71 13.19 5.87
C HIS A 285 -6.31 14.30 6.85
N VAL A 286 -7.09 15.38 6.94
CA VAL A 286 -6.87 16.44 7.94
C VAL A 286 -6.85 15.86 9.35
N ALA A 287 -7.80 14.96 9.67
CA ALA A 287 -7.84 14.30 10.98
C ALA A 287 -6.57 13.47 11.27
N TRP A 288 -5.98 12.85 10.26
CA TRP A 288 -4.74 12.09 10.41
C TRP A 288 -3.51 13.00 10.50
N TYR A 289 -3.39 14.02 9.65
CA TYR A 289 -2.28 14.99 9.70
C TYR A 289 -2.21 15.73 11.03
N THR A 290 -3.35 16.06 11.60
CA THR A 290 -3.43 16.84 12.85
C THR A 290 -3.52 15.97 14.12
N HIS A 291 -3.38 14.64 13.97
CA HIS A 291 -3.42 13.73 15.11
C HIS A 291 -2.31 14.05 16.12
N GLY A 292 -2.71 14.22 17.39
CA GLY A 292 -1.79 14.57 18.48
C GLY A 292 -1.51 16.08 18.63
N MET A 293 -1.93 16.93 17.69
CA MET A 293 -1.81 18.39 17.84
C MET A 293 -2.82 18.92 18.86
N LYS A 294 -2.42 19.96 19.60
CA LYS A 294 -3.31 20.65 20.54
C LYS A 294 -4.50 21.22 19.76
N GLY A 295 -5.73 20.99 20.23
CA GLY A 295 -6.94 21.45 19.57
C GLY A 295 -7.44 20.60 18.40
N SER A 296 -6.76 19.49 18.04
CA SER A 296 -7.10 18.64 16.89
C SER A 296 -8.54 18.08 16.93
N SER A 297 -9.11 17.86 18.12
CA SER A 297 -10.51 17.39 18.24
C SER A 297 -11.52 18.43 17.76
N ALA A 298 -11.38 19.68 18.23
CA ALA A 298 -12.22 20.79 17.80
C ALA A 298 -12.02 21.13 16.31
N LEU A 299 -10.77 21.03 15.83
CA LEU A 299 -10.47 21.19 14.41
C LEU A 299 -11.20 20.16 13.53
N ARG A 300 -11.17 18.88 13.92
CA ARG A 300 -11.88 17.80 13.19
C ARG A 300 -13.37 18.04 13.08
N ASP A 301 -13.98 18.52 14.16
CA ASP A 301 -15.41 18.85 14.15
C ASP A 301 -15.72 19.98 13.16
N ARG A 302 -14.93 21.05 13.19
CA ARG A 302 -15.08 22.17 12.25
C ARG A 302 -14.82 21.74 10.79
N VAL A 303 -13.82 20.95 10.52
CA VAL A 303 -13.47 20.44 9.14
C VAL A 303 -14.61 19.64 8.53
N ASN A 304 -15.41 18.95 9.33
CA ASN A 304 -16.55 18.18 8.83
C ASN A 304 -17.67 19.06 8.20
N HIS A 305 -17.67 20.35 8.50
CA HIS A 305 -18.64 21.32 7.97
C HIS A 305 -18.09 22.18 6.82
N VAL A 306 -16.79 22.07 6.54
CA VAL A 306 -16.15 22.79 5.42
C VAL A 306 -16.56 22.17 4.08
N GLU A 307 -16.86 23.01 3.10
CA GLU A 307 -17.22 22.59 1.73
C GLU A 307 -16.34 23.23 0.64
N ARG A 308 -15.59 24.28 0.99
CA ARG A 308 -14.74 25.03 0.06
C ARG A 308 -13.28 25.06 0.50
N TYR A 309 -12.39 25.18 -0.48
CA TYR A 309 -10.95 25.22 -0.23
C TYR A 309 -10.52 26.45 0.61
N ASP A 310 -11.06 27.62 0.29
CA ASP A 310 -10.75 28.87 1.02
C ASP A 310 -11.22 28.84 2.50
N GLU A 311 -12.30 28.13 2.79
CA GLU A 311 -12.74 27.88 4.16
C GLU A 311 -11.79 26.94 4.89
N LEU A 312 -11.35 25.86 4.22
CA LEU A 312 -10.37 24.92 4.77
C LEU A 312 -9.07 25.64 5.10
N GLU A 313 -8.55 26.44 4.16
CA GLU A 313 -7.30 27.18 4.35
C GLU A 313 -7.38 28.14 5.53
N ARG A 314 -8.42 28.98 5.60
CA ARG A 314 -8.62 29.91 6.73
C ARG A 314 -8.73 29.15 8.06
N LEU A 315 -9.44 28.03 8.07
CA LEU A 315 -9.58 27.21 9.26
C LEU A 315 -8.23 26.65 9.73
N LEU A 316 -7.45 26.06 8.83
CA LEU A 316 -6.14 25.46 9.16
C LEU A 316 -5.11 26.50 9.62
N ARG A 317 -5.09 27.69 8.99
CA ARG A 317 -4.20 28.79 9.37
C ARG A 317 -4.57 29.45 10.72
N SER A 318 -5.81 29.24 11.20
CA SER A 318 -6.28 29.82 12.48
C SER A 318 -6.02 28.96 13.71
N VAL A 319 -5.44 27.75 13.56
CA VAL A 319 -5.25 26.76 14.66
C VAL A 319 -3.80 26.77 15.24
#